data_41c569737591ffe2c3a1e8b52fdc7297
#
_entry.id   41c569737591ffe2c3a1e8b52fdc7297
#
_cell.length_a   1.000
_cell.length_b   1.000
_cell.length_c   1.000
_cell.angle_alpha   90.00
_cell.angle_beta   90.00
_cell.angle_gamma   90.00
#
_symmetry.space_group_name_H-M   'P 1'
#
loop_
_entity.id
_entity.type
_entity.pdbx_description
1 polymer ?
#
loop_
_entity_poly.entity_id
_entity_poly.type
_entity_poly.pdbx_seq_one_letter_code
_entity_poly.pdbx_strand_id
1 'polypeptide(L)'
;MLWDMSDAWGARTYERLSANFAAVQDQLVGLTRIGDGDRVLDVASGTGEVAVRAAARGAQVTGIDLSEPMLLKAREVAASAGADITFDLGDVEYLPYEDARFDAIVSNFGLIFAPDHANVASELARVACPGARLGFTAWKPNPKLGELYRRFTEEPIDGREAYEWGREDHVEDMLAEDFELEFEDGTIWLEADSGEEIWELFSESAPPVIALVKRLDEQGAAQFHKAFVELYETYRTPEGGIRAPRRYLLVLGTRK
;
A
#
# COMPACT_ATOMS: atom_id res chain seq x y z
N MET A 1 16.02 -13.79 -7.42
CA MET A 1 16.44 -13.15 -6.15
C MET A 1 15.71 -11.83 -6.14
N LEU A 2 14.52 -11.90 -5.58
CA LEU A 2 13.53 -10.84 -5.53
C LEU A 2 14.03 -9.72 -4.61
N TRP A 3 13.72 -8.54 -4.92
CA TRP A 3 14.05 -7.26 -4.34
C TRP A 3 14.15 -7.30 -2.81
N ASP A 4 15.33 -7.04 -2.26
CA ASP A 4 15.41 -6.56 -0.90
C ASP A 4 14.85 -5.12 -0.87
N MET A 5 13.53 -5.05 -0.83
CA MET A 5 12.79 -3.78 -0.80
C MET A 5 12.89 -3.11 0.58
N SER A 6 13.37 -3.81 1.61
CA SER A 6 13.45 -3.28 2.97
C SER A 6 14.28 -1.98 3.04
N ASP A 7 15.35 -1.91 2.26
CA ASP A 7 16.21 -0.71 2.15
C ASP A 7 15.65 0.39 1.23
N ALA A 8 14.67 0.06 0.36
CA ALA A 8 14.06 1.02 -0.55
C ALA A 8 12.98 1.87 0.13
N TRP A 9 12.44 1.39 1.26
CA TRP A 9 11.43 2.08 2.05
C TRP A 9 12.09 3.02 3.06
N GLY A 10 12.40 4.26 2.64
CA GLY A 10 12.90 5.33 3.51
C GLY A 10 11.76 6.14 4.13
N ALA A 11 11.66 6.16 5.46
CA ALA A 11 10.55 6.80 6.18
C ALA A 11 10.36 8.30 5.84
N ARG A 12 11.45 9.05 5.62
CA ARG A 12 11.37 10.51 5.39
C ARG A 12 10.75 10.91 4.06
N THR A 13 10.94 10.09 3.02
CA THR A 13 10.44 10.40 1.67
C THR A 13 9.01 9.89 1.49
N TYR A 14 8.67 8.77 2.14
CA TYR A 14 7.34 8.20 2.10
C TYR A 14 6.26 9.09 2.73
N GLU A 15 6.58 9.89 3.75
CA GLU A 15 5.64 10.83 4.39
C GLU A 15 5.00 11.82 3.39
N ARG A 16 5.77 12.30 2.40
CA ARG A 16 5.23 13.19 1.36
C ARG A 16 4.18 12.51 0.47
N LEU A 17 4.37 11.20 0.23
CA LEU A 17 3.42 10.42 -0.57
C LEU A 17 2.20 10.01 0.27
N SER A 18 2.41 9.56 1.51
CA SER A 18 1.36 9.07 2.41
C SER A 18 0.40 10.18 2.88
N ALA A 19 0.85 11.43 2.90
CA ALA A 19 -0.01 12.57 3.21
C ALA A 19 -1.27 12.66 2.30
N ASN A 20 -1.15 12.15 1.07
CA ASN A 20 -2.28 12.11 0.12
C ASN A 20 -3.28 10.96 0.42
N PHE A 21 -2.99 10.09 1.40
CA PHE A 21 -3.80 8.90 1.68
C PHE A 21 -4.72 9.06 2.88
N ALA A 22 -4.68 10.19 3.59
CA ALA A 22 -5.42 10.38 4.84
C ALA A 22 -6.92 10.06 4.71
N ALA A 23 -7.58 10.57 3.66
CA ALA A 23 -9.00 10.29 3.42
C ALA A 23 -9.30 8.81 3.15
N VAL A 24 -8.39 8.12 2.43
CA VAL A 24 -8.51 6.69 2.14
C VAL A 24 -8.29 5.87 3.41
N GLN A 25 -7.34 6.26 4.25
CA GLN A 25 -7.09 5.61 5.54
C GLN A 25 -8.29 5.74 6.49
N ASP A 26 -8.91 6.93 6.54
CA ASP A 26 -10.13 7.16 7.32
C ASP A 26 -11.31 6.33 6.79
N GLN A 27 -11.45 6.25 5.46
CA GLN A 27 -12.46 5.42 4.79
C GLN A 27 -12.24 3.93 5.10
N LEU A 28 -11.02 3.44 4.95
CA LEU A 28 -10.64 2.05 5.22
C LEU A 28 -11.00 1.63 6.64
N VAL A 29 -10.53 2.38 7.63
CA VAL A 29 -10.81 2.13 9.05
C VAL A 29 -12.32 2.24 9.35
N GLY A 30 -13.02 3.18 8.67
CA GLY A 30 -14.46 3.36 8.79
C GLY A 30 -15.26 2.17 8.27
N LEU A 31 -14.98 1.74 7.06
CA LEU A 31 -15.70 0.66 6.38
C LEU A 31 -15.37 -0.71 6.97
N THR A 32 -14.15 -0.92 7.47
CA THR A 32 -13.79 -2.13 8.23
C THR A 32 -14.49 -2.18 9.60
N ARG A 33 -15.23 -1.11 9.99
CA ARG A 33 -16.03 -1.03 11.22
C ARG A 33 -15.24 -1.36 12.48
N ILE A 34 -13.98 -0.94 12.53
CA ILE A 34 -13.12 -1.08 13.69
C ILE A 34 -13.72 -0.30 14.86
N GLY A 35 -13.82 -0.92 16.02
CA GLY A 35 -14.43 -0.36 17.24
C GLY A 35 -13.68 -0.68 18.51
N ASP A 36 -14.29 -0.24 19.61
CA ASP A 36 -13.73 -0.41 20.96
C ASP A 36 -13.52 -1.88 21.33
N GLY A 37 -12.32 -2.19 21.79
CA GLY A 37 -11.92 -3.53 22.22
C GLY A 37 -11.54 -4.50 21.09
N ASP A 38 -11.71 -4.15 19.81
CA ASP A 38 -11.26 -4.99 18.70
C ASP A 38 -9.74 -5.22 18.76
N ARG A 39 -9.31 -6.45 18.52
CA ARG A 39 -7.91 -6.79 18.27
C ARG A 39 -7.64 -6.61 16.77
N VAL A 40 -6.86 -5.62 16.43
CA VAL A 40 -6.62 -5.21 15.03
C VAL A 40 -5.18 -5.50 14.63
N LEU A 41 -4.99 -6.10 13.47
CA LEU A 41 -3.70 -6.22 12.79
C LEU A 41 -3.63 -5.22 11.63
N ASP A 42 -2.66 -4.30 11.65
CA ASP A 42 -2.30 -3.44 10.52
C ASP A 42 -1.11 -4.06 9.80
N VAL A 43 -1.37 -4.64 8.62
CA VAL A 43 -0.40 -5.40 7.84
C VAL A 43 0.33 -4.50 6.85
N ALA A 44 1.67 -4.60 6.82
CA ALA A 44 2.54 -3.67 6.13
C ALA A 44 2.21 -2.22 6.58
N SER A 45 2.31 -2.01 7.89
CA SER A 45 1.80 -0.83 8.59
C SER A 45 2.54 0.47 8.25
N GLY A 46 3.71 0.37 7.61
CA GLY A 46 4.53 1.50 7.22
C GLY A 46 4.83 2.41 8.40
N THR A 47 4.48 3.69 8.26
CA THR A 47 4.66 4.72 9.29
C THR A 47 3.52 4.80 10.32
N GLY A 48 2.57 3.84 10.31
CA GLY A 48 1.61 3.60 11.38
C GLY A 48 0.34 4.46 11.35
N GLU A 49 0.05 5.17 10.29
CA GLU A 49 -1.10 6.08 10.22
C GLU A 49 -2.45 5.37 10.33
N VAL A 50 -2.58 4.16 9.74
CA VAL A 50 -3.80 3.33 9.88
C VAL A 50 -3.91 2.78 11.28
N ALA A 51 -2.80 2.27 11.83
CA ALA A 51 -2.74 1.78 13.21
C ALA A 51 -3.21 2.85 14.23
N VAL A 52 -2.73 4.09 14.10
CA VAL A 52 -3.15 5.20 14.97
C VAL A 52 -4.64 5.52 14.82
N ARG A 53 -5.19 5.49 13.61
CA ARG A 53 -6.63 5.70 13.37
C ARG A 53 -7.49 4.59 13.98
N ALA A 54 -7.02 3.35 13.91
CA ALA A 54 -7.68 2.21 14.54
C ALA A 54 -7.64 2.33 16.08
N ALA A 55 -6.48 2.66 16.65
CA ALA A 55 -6.32 2.88 18.08
C ALA A 55 -7.20 4.03 18.60
N ALA A 56 -7.36 5.11 17.83
CA ALA A 56 -8.26 6.23 18.17
C ALA A 56 -9.74 5.82 18.26
N ARG A 57 -10.11 4.62 17.77
CA ARG A 57 -11.45 4.02 17.92
C ARG A 57 -11.58 3.08 19.10
N GLY A 58 -10.54 2.98 19.95
CA GLY A 58 -10.53 2.09 21.13
C GLY A 58 -10.01 0.69 20.84
N ALA A 59 -9.50 0.42 19.65
CA ALA A 59 -8.95 -0.89 19.29
C ALA A 59 -7.59 -1.16 19.96
N GLN A 60 -7.32 -2.44 20.20
CA GLN A 60 -6.00 -2.94 20.58
C GLN A 60 -5.23 -3.28 19.29
N VAL A 61 -4.26 -2.45 18.92
CA VAL A 61 -3.63 -2.52 17.60
C VAL A 61 -2.24 -3.13 17.65
N THR A 62 -1.98 -4.04 16.73
CA THR A 62 -0.64 -4.53 16.39
C THR A 62 -0.36 -4.15 14.93
N GLY A 63 0.74 -3.46 14.67
CA GLY A 63 1.26 -3.20 13.32
C GLY A 63 2.41 -4.15 13.01
N ILE A 64 2.52 -4.61 11.76
CA ILE A 64 3.66 -5.42 11.29
C ILE A 64 4.18 -4.85 9.96
N ASP A 65 5.50 -4.77 9.83
CA ASP A 65 6.16 -4.31 8.61
C ASP A 65 7.55 -4.96 8.45
N LEU A 66 8.01 -5.13 7.22
CA LEU A 66 9.36 -5.64 6.91
C LEU A 66 10.47 -4.61 7.16
N SER A 67 10.11 -3.32 7.21
CA SER A 67 11.07 -2.20 7.28
C SER A 67 11.21 -1.68 8.70
N GLU A 68 12.32 -1.97 9.36
CA GLU A 68 12.63 -1.37 10.68
C GLU A 68 12.66 0.17 10.64
N PRO A 69 13.18 0.86 9.61
CA PRO A 69 13.06 2.32 9.50
C PRO A 69 11.61 2.83 9.51
N MET A 70 10.68 2.11 8.86
CA MET A 70 9.25 2.43 8.91
C MET A 70 8.69 2.25 10.31
N LEU A 71 9.01 1.14 10.98
CA LEU A 71 8.53 0.85 12.33
C LEU A 71 9.08 1.84 13.37
N LEU A 72 10.32 2.30 13.23
CA LEU A 72 10.87 3.37 14.07
C LEU A 72 10.01 4.63 13.96
N LYS A 73 9.65 5.00 12.72
CA LYS A 73 8.76 6.14 12.49
C LYS A 73 7.35 5.91 13.01
N ALA A 74 6.79 4.70 12.82
CA ALA A 74 5.47 4.33 13.33
C ALA A 74 5.39 4.50 14.87
N ARG A 75 6.43 4.10 15.59
CA ARG A 75 6.52 4.29 17.05
C ARG A 75 6.54 5.78 17.44
N GLU A 76 7.22 6.63 16.67
CA GLU A 76 7.20 8.09 16.88
C GLU A 76 5.80 8.68 16.62
N VAL A 77 5.13 8.26 15.54
CA VAL A 77 3.79 8.72 15.18
C VAL A 77 2.78 8.28 16.25
N ALA A 78 2.83 7.02 16.69
CA ALA A 78 1.98 6.51 17.76
C ALA A 78 2.20 7.25 19.09
N ALA A 79 3.47 7.46 19.48
CA ALA A 79 3.80 8.21 20.69
C ALA A 79 3.30 9.67 20.64
N SER A 80 3.42 10.33 19.48
CA SER A 80 2.93 11.68 19.27
C SER A 80 1.40 11.79 19.36
N ALA A 81 0.71 10.73 18.96
CA ALA A 81 -0.75 10.59 19.07
C ALA A 81 -1.21 10.13 20.47
N GLY A 82 -0.31 9.75 21.37
CA GLY A 82 -0.63 9.15 22.66
C GLY A 82 -1.29 7.77 22.53
N ALA A 83 -1.03 7.06 21.44
CA ALA A 83 -1.61 5.74 21.16
C ALA A 83 -0.66 4.63 21.63
N ASP A 84 -1.21 3.63 22.33
CA ASP A 84 -0.49 2.43 22.74
C ASP A 84 -0.65 1.36 21.64
N ILE A 85 0.38 1.19 20.82
CA ILE A 85 0.39 0.29 19.67
C ILE A 85 1.65 -0.56 19.70
N THR A 86 1.50 -1.87 19.52
CA THR A 86 2.63 -2.77 19.33
C THR A 86 3.04 -2.76 17.86
N PHE A 87 4.35 -2.64 17.57
CA PHE A 87 4.90 -2.73 16.22
C PHE A 87 5.97 -3.81 16.14
N ASP A 88 5.70 -4.84 15.33
CA ASP A 88 6.53 -6.01 15.13
C ASP A 88 7.24 -5.96 13.77
N LEU A 89 8.53 -6.34 13.74
CA LEU A 89 9.26 -6.55 12.49
C LEU A 89 8.91 -7.95 11.95
N GLY A 90 8.39 -8.02 10.73
CA GLY A 90 8.02 -9.31 10.15
C GLY A 90 7.44 -9.21 8.75
N ASP A 91 7.29 -10.39 8.14
CA ASP A 91 6.78 -10.58 6.79
C ASP A 91 5.32 -10.96 6.81
N VAL A 92 4.51 -10.34 5.95
CA VAL A 92 3.09 -10.69 5.79
C VAL A 92 2.88 -12.11 5.26
N GLU A 93 3.86 -12.64 4.52
CA GLU A 93 3.84 -14.01 4.04
C GLU A 93 4.04 -15.05 5.15
N TYR A 94 4.53 -14.65 6.32
CA TYR A 94 4.84 -15.51 7.47
C TYR A 94 4.54 -14.80 8.78
N LEU A 95 3.25 -14.56 9.06
CA LEU A 95 2.82 -13.81 10.25
C LEU A 95 3.15 -14.54 11.55
N PRO A 96 3.89 -13.92 12.49
CA PRO A 96 4.33 -14.55 13.73
C PRO A 96 3.23 -14.61 14.80
N TYR A 97 1.98 -14.82 14.39
CA TYR A 97 0.83 -14.82 15.27
C TYR A 97 0.10 -16.16 15.27
N GLU A 98 -0.59 -16.44 16.35
CA GLU A 98 -1.44 -17.63 16.48
C GLU A 98 -2.67 -17.52 15.58
N ASP A 99 -3.27 -18.68 15.27
CA ASP A 99 -4.51 -18.77 14.50
C ASP A 99 -5.66 -18.05 15.23
N ALA A 100 -6.56 -17.45 14.50
CA ALA A 100 -7.77 -16.80 15.00
C ALA A 100 -7.48 -15.78 16.12
N ARG A 101 -6.47 -14.93 15.94
CA ARG A 101 -6.03 -13.94 16.92
C ARG A 101 -6.71 -12.59 16.78
N PHE A 102 -7.06 -12.16 15.56
CA PHE A 102 -7.51 -10.81 15.27
C PHE A 102 -8.99 -10.74 14.88
N ASP A 103 -9.67 -9.70 15.35
CA ASP A 103 -11.07 -9.40 15.08
C ASP A 103 -11.23 -8.51 13.85
N ALA A 104 -10.16 -7.80 13.47
CA ALA A 104 -10.06 -7.09 12.19
C ALA A 104 -8.62 -7.05 11.68
N ILE A 105 -8.46 -7.07 10.37
CA ILE A 105 -7.18 -6.94 9.67
C ILE A 105 -7.30 -5.82 8.65
N VAL A 106 -6.32 -4.93 8.61
CA VAL A 106 -6.27 -3.81 7.66
C VAL A 106 -4.92 -3.71 6.98
N SER A 107 -4.91 -3.16 5.75
CA SER A 107 -3.68 -2.78 5.05
C SER A 107 -3.95 -1.67 4.04
N ASN A 108 -3.20 -0.58 4.10
CA ASN A 108 -3.36 0.53 3.16
C ASN A 108 -2.20 0.57 2.16
N PHE A 109 -2.41 0.02 0.96
CA PHE A 109 -1.45 -0.08 -0.13
C PHE A 109 -0.13 -0.80 0.20
N GLY A 110 -0.08 -1.57 1.30
CA GLY A 110 1.15 -2.21 1.76
C GLY A 110 1.25 -3.68 1.40
N LEU A 111 0.24 -4.48 1.70
CA LEU A 111 0.26 -5.94 1.47
C LEU A 111 0.47 -6.32 -0.02
N ILE A 112 0.17 -5.40 -0.92
CA ILE A 112 0.30 -5.58 -2.37
C ILE A 112 1.74 -5.80 -2.84
N PHE A 113 2.74 -5.51 -2.01
CA PHE A 113 4.15 -5.67 -2.33
C PHE A 113 4.72 -7.03 -1.97
N ALA A 114 3.96 -7.87 -1.27
CA ALA A 114 4.36 -9.25 -0.98
C ALA A 114 4.24 -10.10 -2.26
N PRO A 115 5.29 -10.83 -2.67
CA PRO A 115 5.29 -11.54 -3.93
C PRO A 115 4.48 -12.85 -3.94
N ASP A 116 4.32 -13.52 -2.80
CA ASP A 116 3.53 -14.75 -2.69
C ASP A 116 2.09 -14.45 -2.24
N HIS A 117 1.24 -14.08 -3.21
CA HIS A 117 -0.16 -13.74 -2.95
C HIS A 117 -0.95 -14.88 -2.30
N ALA A 118 -0.66 -16.13 -2.65
CA ALA A 118 -1.36 -17.29 -2.09
C ALA A 118 -1.00 -17.46 -0.60
N ASN A 119 0.27 -17.27 -0.25
CA ASN A 119 0.70 -17.34 1.13
C ASN A 119 0.17 -16.18 1.96
N VAL A 120 0.15 -14.96 1.40
CA VAL A 120 -0.50 -13.80 2.02
C VAL A 120 -1.96 -14.10 2.34
N ALA A 121 -2.73 -14.59 1.36
CA ALA A 121 -4.15 -14.93 1.55
C ALA A 121 -4.35 -15.97 2.65
N SER A 122 -3.53 -17.03 2.64
CA SER A 122 -3.55 -18.09 3.67
C SER A 122 -3.26 -17.55 5.07
N GLU A 123 -2.26 -16.67 5.22
CA GLU A 123 -1.89 -16.10 6.50
C GLU A 123 -2.96 -15.13 7.02
N LEU A 124 -3.54 -14.28 6.15
CA LEU A 124 -4.66 -13.41 6.53
C LEU A 124 -5.86 -14.24 7.04
N ALA A 125 -6.20 -15.33 6.33
CA ALA A 125 -7.28 -16.23 6.74
C ALA A 125 -6.97 -16.96 8.05
N ARG A 126 -5.73 -17.40 8.24
CA ARG A 126 -5.29 -18.14 9.44
C ARG A 126 -5.37 -17.30 10.70
N VAL A 127 -4.89 -16.04 10.64
CA VAL A 127 -4.84 -15.19 11.85
C VAL A 127 -6.17 -14.49 12.15
N ALA A 128 -7.11 -14.48 11.19
CA ALA A 128 -8.46 -13.92 11.35
C ALA A 128 -9.36 -14.83 12.17
N CYS A 129 -10.02 -14.30 13.20
CA CYS A 129 -11.09 -15.00 13.90
C CYS A 129 -12.27 -15.30 12.95
N PRO A 130 -13.07 -16.35 13.19
CA PRO A 130 -14.36 -16.48 12.51
C PRO A 130 -15.21 -15.21 12.68
N GLY A 131 -15.71 -14.66 11.57
CA GLY A 131 -16.43 -13.38 11.55
C GLY A 131 -15.55 -12.12 11.61
N ALA A 132 -14.22 -12.27 11.63
CA ALA A 132 -13.31 -11.13 11.58
C ALA A 132 -13.46 -10.34 10.27
N ARG A 133 -13.20 -9.05 10.35
CA ARG A 133 -13.31 -8.12 9.23
C ARG A 133 -11.95 -7.91 8.60
N LEU A 134 -11.90 -7.98 7.28
CA LEU A 134 -10.73 -7.64 6.46
C LEU A 134 -11.03 -6.33 5.73
N GLY A 135 -10.06 -5.43 5.67
CA GLY A 135 -10.12 -4.25 4.83
C GLY A 135 -8.75 -3.94 4.27
N PHE A 136 -8.62 -3.83 2.94
CA PHE A 136 -7.37 -3.34 2.37
C PHE A 136 -7.59 -2.53 1.10
N THR A 137 -6.58 -1.75 0.73
CA THR A 137 -6.55 -0.99 -0.51
C THR A 137 -5.43 -1.47 -1.42
N ALA A 138 -5.70 -1.50 -2.72
CA ALA A 138 -4.74 -1.90 -3.74
C ALA A 138 -4.84 -1.00 -4.97
N TRP A 139 -3.70 -0.69 -5.60
CA TRP A 139 -3.72 0.10 -6.83
C TRP A 139 -4.31 -0.71 -7.98
N LYS A 140 -5.29 -0.15 -8.68
CA LYS A 140 -5.79 -0.74 -9.94
C LYS A 140 -4.72 -0.63 -11.04
N PRO A 141 -4.64 -1.61 -11.95
CA PRO A 141 -3.72 -1.54 -13.07
C PRO A 141 -3.85 -0.25 -13.86
N ASN A 142 -2.73 0.41 -14.13
CA ASN A 142 -2.66 1.58 -14.99
C ASN A 142 -1.93 1.22 -16.30
N PRO A 143 -2.66 1.03 -17.43
CA PRO A 143 -2.05 0.60 -18.70
C PRO A 143 -0.96 1.54 -19.22
N LYS A 144 -1.13 2.86 -19.05
CA LYS A 144 -0.15 3.86 -19.49
C LYS A 144 1.15 3.78 -18.69
N LEU A 145 1.03 3.62 -17.38
CA LEU A 145 2.19 3.46 -16.50
C LEU A 145 2.88 2.12 -16.77
N GLY A 146 2.12 1.05 -16.91
CA GLY A 146 2.65 -0.27 -17.27
C GLY A 146 3.36 -0.27 -18.64
N GLU A 147 2.85 0.47 -19.63
CA GLU A 147 3.51 0.64 -20.92
C GLU A 147 4.82 1.44 -20.78
N LEU A 148 4.80 2.50 -20.00
CA LEU A 148 6.00 3.29 -19.70
C LEU A 148 7.11 2.39 -19.13
N TYR A 149 6.80 1.63 -18.09
CA TYR A 149 7.79 0.76 -17.46
C TYR A 149 8.34 -0.30 -18.42
N ARG A 150 7.49 -0.96 -19.24
CA ARG A 150 7.92 -1.98 -20.22
C ARG A 150 8.90 -1.47 -21.29
N ARG A 151 8.99 -0.18 -21.49
CA ARG A 151 9.98 0.43 -22.42
C ARG A 151 11.39 0.44 -21.85
N PHE A 152 11.54 0.33 -20.55
CA PHE A 152 12.82 0.48 -19.83
C PHE A 152 13.27 -0.79 -19.10
N THR A 153 12.48 -1.86 -19.14
CA THR A 153 12.83 -3.13 -18.54
C THR A 153 12.24 -4.28 -19.33
N GLU A 154 13.06 -5.29 -19.64
CA GLU A 154 12.63 -6.53 -20.29
C GLU A 154 11.99 -7.49 -19.29
N GLU A 155 12.38 -7.42 -18.04
CA GLU A 155 11.74 -8.17 -16.96
C GLU A 155 10.45 -7.46 -16.54
N PRO A 156 9.40 -8.22 -16.18
CA PRO A 156 8.29 -7.63 -15.46
C PRO A 156 8.89 -6.87 -14.27
N ILE A 157 8.66 -5.57 -14.19
CA ILE A 157 8.84 -4.91 -12.90
C ILE A 157 7.87 -5.64 -11.98
N ASP A 158 8.37 -6.11 -10.83
CA ASP A 158 7.58 -6.80 -9.82
C ASP A 158 6.37 -5.99 -9.31
N GLY A 159 6.16 -4.80 -9.84
CA GLY A 159 4.94 -4.03 -9.73
C GLY A 159 3.75 -4.54 -10.55
N ARG A 160 3.93 -5.54 -11.42
CA ARG A 160 2.79 -6.14 -12.12
C ARG A 160 1.99 -7.01 -11.16
N GLU A 161 2.67 -7.80 -10.34
CA GLU A 161 2.06 -8.63 -9.31
C GLU A 161 1.37 -7.77 -8.25
N ALA A 162 1.98 -6.66 -7.81
CA ALA A 162 1.36 -5.72 -6.89
C ALA A 162 0.03 -5.12 -7.43
N TYR A 163 -0.11 -4.94 -8.73
CA TYR A 163 -1.35 -4.46 -9.34
C TYR A 163 -2.42 -5.54 -9.51
N GLU A 164 -2.09 -6.83 -9.40
CA GLU A 164 -3.08 -7.91 -9.43
C GLU A 164 -4.05 -7.81 -8.24
N TRP A 165 -3.60 -7.40 -7.06
CA TRP A 165 -4.47 -7.12 -5.92
C TRP A 165 -5.49 -5.98 -6.17
N GLY A 166 -5.28 -5.16 -7.19
CA GLY A 166 -6.24 -4.15 -7.65
C GLY A 166 -7.29 -4.66 -8.65
N ARG A 167 -7.37 -5.98 -8.87
CA ARG A 167 -8.33 -6.66 -9.73
C ARG A 167 -9.24 -7.53 -8.90
N GLU A 168 -10.54 -7.34 -9.07
CA GLU A 168 -11.57 -8.07 -8.33
C GLU A 168 -11.47 -9.58 -8.55
N ASP A 169 -11.29 -10.02 -9.82
CA ASP A 169 -11.15 -11.43 -10.17
C ASP A 169 -9.97 -12.10 -9.47
N HIS A 170 -8.82 -11.42 -9.39
CA HIS A 170 -7.67 -11.95 -8.67
C HIS A 170 -7.90 -12.02 -7.15
N VAL A 171 -8.52 -11.01 -6.56
CA VAL A 171 -8.85 -11.01 -5.13
C VAL A 171 -9.87 -12.11 -4.80
N GLU A 172 -10.86 -12.33 -5.67
CA GLU A 172 -11.81 -13.45 -5.53
C GLU A 172 -11.09 -14.80 -5.59
N ASP A 173 -10.19 -15.01 -6.55
CA ASP A 173 -9.40 -16.24 -6.66
C ASP A 173 -8.56 -16.52 -5.41
N MET A 174 -8.04 -15.47 -4.76
CA MET A 174 -7.18 -15.61 -3.58
C MET A 174 -7.97 -15.74 -2.27
N LEU A 175 -9.06 -15.03 -2.10
CA LEU A 175 -9.70 -14.84 -0.79
C LEU A 175 -11.14 -15.35 -0.68
N ALA A 176 -11.85 -15.61 -1.80
CA ALA A 176 -13.27 -15.95 -1.73
C ALA A 176 -13.56 -17.32 -1.09
N GLU A 177 -12.59 -18.21 -0.95
CA GLU A 177 -12.78 -19.46 -0.19
C GLU A 177 -12.98 -19.15 1.31
N ASP A 178 -12.22 -18.21 1.84
CA ASP A 178 -12.12 -17.88 3.26
C ASP A 178 -12.94 -16.67 3.70
N PHE A 179 -13.25 -15.74 2.78
CA PHE A 179 -13.95 -14.50 3.09
C PHE A 179 -15.17 -14.29 2.20
N GLU A 180 -16.20 -13.65 2.76
CA GLU A 180 -17.27 -13.00 1.99
C GLU A 180 -16.74 -11.60 1.60
N LEU A 181 -16.65 -11.31 0.28
CA LEU A 181 -15.97 -10.13 -0.24
C LEU A 181 -16.95 -9.07 -0.75
N GLU A 182 -16.60 -7.81 -0.54
CA GLU A 182 -17.23 -6.62 -1.11
C GLU A 182 -16.14 -5.70 -1.68
N PHE A 183 -16.43 -5.01 -2.79
CA PHE A 183 -15.48 -4.16 -3.51
C PHE A 183 -16.00 -2.76 -3.70
N GLU A 184 -15.13 -1.77 -3.50
CA GLU A 184 -15.42 -0.37 -3.82
C GLU A 184 -14.27 0.22 -4.66
N ASP A 185 -14.62 0.94 -5.72
CA ASP A 185 -13.65 1.70 -6.53
C ASP A 185 -13.41 3.09 -5.94
N GLY A 186 -12.14 3.45 -5.84
CA GLY A 186 -11.77 4.78 -5.42
C GLY A 186 -10.76 5.46 -6.35
N THR A 187 -10.60 6.76 -6.16
CA THR A 187 -9.61 7.55 -6.90
C THR A 187 -8.97 8.57 -5.98
N ILE A 188 -7.64 8.53 -5.91
CA ILE A 188 -6.82 9.60 -5.35
C ILE A 188 -6.37 10.49 -6.51
N TRP A 189 -6.57 11.79 -6.38
CA TRP A 189 -6.09 12.74 -7.35
C TRP A 189 -4.69 13.21 -6.97
N LEU A 190 -3.73 12.95 -7.84
CA LEU A 190 -2.39 13.50 -7.74
C LEU A 190 -2.40 14.88 -8.42
N GLU A 191 -2.24 15.92 -7.64
CA GLU A 191 -2.24 17.30 -8.09
C GLU A 191 -0.83 17.89 -7.96
N ALA A 192 -0.37 18.59 -9.00
CA ALA A 192 0.93 19.22 -9.08
C ALA A 192 0.93 20.35 -10.11
N ASP A 193 1.91 21.24 -10.05
CA ASP A 193 2.07 22.30 -11.03
C ASP A 193 2.66 21.79 -12.35
N SER A 194 3.43 20.71 -12.32
CA SER A 194 4.11 20.15 -13.49
C SER A 194 4.37 18.65 -13.36
N GLY A 195 4.64 18.00 -14.51
CA GLY A 195 5.12 16.61 -14.53
C GLY A 195 6.48 16.44 -13.85
N GLU A 196 7.31 17.49 -13.83
CA GLU A 196 8.59 17.51 -13.13
C GLU A 196 8.42 17.41 -11.61
N GLU A 197 7.47 18.14 -11.04
CA GLU A 197 7.16 18.04 -9.60
C GLU A 197 6.69 16.63 -9.22
N ILE A 198 5.91 15.98 -10.10
CA ILE A 198 5.51 14.58 -9.88
C ILE A 198 6.73 13.66 -9.98
N TRP A 199 7.63 13.91 -10.92
CA TRP A 199 8.87 13.16 -11.02
C TRP A 199 9.72 13.29 -9.74
N GLU A 200 9.92 14.50 -9.23
CA GLU A 200 10.64 14.74 -7.98
C GLU A 200 10.02 13.94 -6.82
N LEU A 201 8.69 14.00 -6.68
CA LEU A 201 7.98 13.24 -5.66
C LEU A 201 8.22 11.74 -5.79
N PHE A 202 8.06 11.18 -7.00
CA PHE A 202 8.12 9.73 -7.21
C PHE A 202 9.55 9.19 -7.22
N SER A 203 10.52 9.93 -7.75
CA SER A 203 11.93 9.54 -7.76
C SER A 203 12.54 9.52 -6.36
N GLU A 204 11.96 10.25 -5.41
CA GLU A 204 12.38 10.28 -4.01
C GLU A 204 11.56 9.35 -3.11
N SER A 205 10.29 9.06 -3.46
CA SER A 205 9.34 8.46 -2.50
C SER A 205 8.67 7.18 -2.99
N ALA A 206 8.77 6.84 -4.29
CA ALA A 206 8.12 5.66 -4.85
C ALA A 206 9.15 4.55 -5.13
N PRO A 207 9.19 3.47 -4.31
CA PRO A 207 10.17 2.41 -4.44
C PRO A 207 10.31 1.82 -5.85
N PRO A 208 9.24 1.57 -6.63
CA PRO A 208 9.37 1.07 -7.99
C PRO A 208 10.15 2.02 -8.93
N VAL A 209 9.96 3.35 -8.77
CA VAL A 209 10.69 4.36 -9.55
C VAL A 209 12.15 4.42 -9.13
N ILE A 210 12.40 4.48 -7.81
CA ILE A 210 13.75 4.51 -7.23
C ILE A 210 14.56 3.30 -7.70
N ALA A 211 13.96 2.11 -7.61
CA ALA A 211 14.62 0.88 -7.98
C ALA A 211 14.90 0.79 -9.49
N LEU A 212 13.96 1.23 -10.34
CA LEU A 212 14.20 1.26 -11.79
C LEU A 212 15.34 2.23 -12.13
N VAL A 213 15.33 3.45 -11.61
CA VAL A 213 16.38 4.45 -11.85
C VAL A 213 17.76 3.94 -11.44
N LYS A 214 17.87 3.23 -10.32
CA LYS A 214 19.15 2.61 -9.87
C LYS A 214 19.67 1.51 -10.81
N ARG A 215 18.82 0.87 -11.60
CA ARG A 215 19.19 -0.22 -12.53
C ARG A 215 19.56 0.28 -13.92
N LEU A 216 19.10 1.47 -14.29
CA LEU A 216 19.38 2.07 -15.58
C LEU A 216 20.76 2.74 -15.61
N ASP A 217 21.38 2.76 -16.79
CA ASP A 217 22.52 3.63 -17.01
C ASP A 217 22.08 5.11 -17.07
N GLU A 218 23.03 6.03 -17.12
CA GLU A 218 22.76 7.47 -17.11
C GLU A 218 21.82 7.88 -18.26
N GLN A 219 22.01 7.31 -19.45
CA GLN A 219 21.19 7.60 -20.62
C GLN A 219 19.78 7.04 -20.46
N GLY A 220 19.63 5.81 -19.98
CA GLY A 220 18.35 5.16 -19.71
C GLY A 220 17.56 5.90 -18.62
N ALA A 221 18.23 6.30 -17.54
CA ALA A 221 17.61 7.08 -16.47
C ALA A 221 17.08 8.44 -16.98
N ALA A 222 17.86 9.15 -17.81
CA ALA A 222 17.42 10.41 -18.41
C ALA A 222 16.23 10.22 -19.37
N GLN A 223 16.23 9.13 -20.15
CA GLN A 223 15.11 8.80 -21.04
C GLN A 223 13.85 8.41 -20.27
N PHE A 224 14.00 7.65 -19.17
CA PHE A 224 12.88 7.27 -18.31
C PHE A 224 12.28 8.50 -17.62
N HIS A 225 13.11 9.38 -17.05
CA HIS A 225 12.67 10.64 -16.46
C HIS A 225 11.85 11.46 -17.47
N LYS A 226 12.39 11.70 -18.67
CA LYS A 226 11.67 12.44 -19.72
C LYS A 226 10.33 11.80 -20.05
N ALA A 227 10.29 10.49 -20.27
CA ALA A 227 9.06 9.78 -20.62
C ALA A 227 8.03 9.76 -19.48
N PHE A 228 8.50 9.72 -18.23
CA PHE A 228 7.66 9.84 -17.05
C PHE A 228 6.99 11.22 -16.96
N VAL A 229 7.78 12.28 -17.12
CA VAL A 229 7.26 13.65 -17.14
C VAL A 229 6.24 13.83 -18.28
N GLU A 230 6.58 13.40 -19.51
CA GLU A 230 5.67 13.45 -20.66
C GLU A 230 4.34 12.71 -20.39
N LEU A 231 4.39 11.57 -19.72
CA LEU A 231 3.18 10.83 -19.34
C LEU A 231 2.28 11.69 -18.44
N TYR A 232 2.83 12.29 -17.40
CA TYR A 232 2.03 13.07 -16.45
C TYR A 232 1.56 14.40 -17.06
N GLU A 233 2.32 15.01 -17.97
CA GLU A 233 1.87 16.17 -18.73
C GLU A 233 0.60 15.90 -19.57
N THR A 234 0.29 14.64 -19.90
CA THR A 234 -0.98 14.29 -20.56
C THR A 234 -2.22 14.52 -19.66
N TYR A 235 -2.03 14.75 -18.38
CA TYR A 235 -3.09 15.05 -17.40
C TYR A 235 -3.18 16.54 -17.04
N ARG A 236 -2.56 17.42 -17.84
CA ARG A 236 -2.62 18.86 -17.66
C ARG A 236 -4.05 19.37 -17.80
N THR A 237 -4.48 20.19 -16.85
CA THR A 237 -5.81 20.79 -16.84
C THR A 237 -5.82 22.10 -17.63
N PRO A 238 -7.00 22.60 -18.05
CA PRO A 238 -7.10 23.90 -18.70
C PRO A 238 -6.61 25.07 -17.83
N GLU A 239 -6.68 24.93 -16.52
CA GLU A 239 -6.24 25.91 -15.53
C GLU A 239 -4.70 25.92 -15.34
N GLY A 240 -3.99 24.96 -15.90
CA GLY A 240 -2.53 24.94 -16.02
C GLY A 240 -1.81 23.93 -15.12
N GLY A 241 -2.43 23.39 -14.09
CA GLY A 241 -1.86 22.32 -13.24
C GLY A 241 -2.06 20.94 -13.83
N ILE A 242 -1.49 19.94 -13.18
CA ILE A 242 -1.72 18.52 -13.49
C ILE A 242 -2.71 17.95 -12.46
N ARG A 243 -3.66 17.14 -12.95
CA ARG A 243 -4.58 16.38 -12.12
C ARG A 243 -4.69 14.95 -12.64
N ALA A 244 -3.82 14.08 -12.13
CA ALA A 244 -3.70 12.69 -12.58
C ALA A 244 -4.48 11.74 -11.66
N PRO A 245 -5.35 10.85 -12.19
CA PRO A 245 -6.08 9.90 -11.36
C PRO A 245 -5.20 8.72 -10.98
N ARG A 246 -5.17 8.38 -9.71
CA ARG A 246 -4.65 7.13 -9.17
C ARG A 246 -5.83 6.30 -8.67
N ARG A 247 -6.25 5.35 -9.48
CA ARG A 247 -7.38 4.47 -9.14
C ARG A 247 -6.94 3.37 -8.20
N TYR A 248 -7.79 3.05 -7.23
CA TYR A 248 -7.58 1.94 -6.31
C TYR A 248 -8.86 1.12 -6.14
N LEU A 249 -8.68 -0.12 -5.75
CA LEU A 249 -9.72 -1.00 -5.25
C LEU A 249 -9.64 -0.98 -3.72
N LEU A 250 -10.77 -0.77 -3.06
CA LEU A 250 -10.93 -1.02 -1.64
C LEU A 250 -11.68 -2.34 -1.52
N VAL A 251 -11.06 -3.28 -0.83
CA VAL A 251 -11.58 -4.63 -0.58
C VAL A 251 -12.03 -4.71 0.86
N LEU A 252 -13.25 -5.17 1.07
CA LEU A 252 -13.78 -5.53 2.37
C LEU A 252 -14.07 -7.03 2.39
N GLY A 253 -13.83 -7.66 3.53
CA GLY A 253 -14.08 -9.08 3.70
C GLY A 253 -14.63 -9.40 5.08
N THR A 254 -15.46 -10.44 5.16
CA THR A 254 -15.86 -11.05 6.44
C THR A 254 -15.39 -12.50 6.45
N ARG A 255 -14.62 -12.92 7.45
CA ARG A 255 -14.11 -14.29 7.61
C ARG A 255 -15.29 -15.25 7.82
N LYS A 256 -15.35 -16.29 7.01
CA LYS A 256 -16.39 -17.34 7.10
C LYS A 256 -16.25 -18.22 8.32
#